data_1c0c1ca752d32573d95e86020f185419
#
_entry.id   1c0c1ca752d32573d95e86020f185419
#
_cell.length_a   1.000
_cell.length_b   1.000
_cell.length_c   1.000
_cell.angle_alpha   90.00
_cell.angle_beta   90.00
_cell.angle_gamma   90.00
#
_symmetry.space_group_name_H-M   'P 1'
#
loop_
_entity.id
_entity.type
_entity.pdbx_description
1 polymer ?
#
loop_
_entity_poly.entity_id
_entity_poly.type
_entity_poly.pdbx_seq_one_letter_code
_entity_poly.pdbx_strand_id
1 'polypeptide(L)'
;SAASDVYKRQGMEEKSAVDSGVCVVAEEGGVVERSASTEIVIRQDDGKLRTYKLTKFLRSNQSNCYNQRPIVFKGDEVKAGDVIADGPSTSNGEIALGKNPLIGFMTWEGYNYEDAVLLSERLVRDDVYTSIHIEEYETEARDTKLGPEEITRDLPSTGSDAVKDLDENGIIRVGAEVRAGDILVGKVTPKGETELTAEERLLRAIFGEKAREVRDTSLKVPHGAYGIVVAVKTFTRENGDELSPGVNKSVRIYIAQKRKIGVG
;
A
#
# COMPACT_ATOMS: atom_id res chain seq x y z
N SER A 1 -22.59 -1.20 25.95
CA SER A 1 -23.45 -0.21 25.26
C SER A 1 -22.70 1.10 25.09
N ALA A 2 -23.12 1.92 24.12
CA ALA A 2 -22.49 3.23 23.82
C ALA A 2 -22.42 4.13 25.09
N ALA A 3 -23.44 4.15 25.91
CA ALA A 3 -23.45 4.93 27.14
C ALA A 3 -22.40 4.45 28.16
N SER A 4 -22.15 3.16 28.25
CA SER A 4 -21.10 2.59 29.11
C SER A 4 -19.71 2.98 28.64
N ASP A 5 -19.49 3.02 27.34
CA ASP A 5 -18.19 3.40 26.75
C ASP A 5 -17.91 4.88 26.95
N VAL A 6 -18.90 5.75 26.78
CA VAL A 6 -18.78 7.19 27.04
C VAL A 6 -18.36 7.42 28.48
N TYR A 7 -19.00 6.76 29.44
CA TYR A 7 -18.73 6.96 30.86
C TYR A 7 -17.35 6.42 31.30
N LYS A 8 -16.98 5.23 30.82
CA LYS A 8 -15.76 4.54 31.27
C LYS A 8 -14.48 4.97 30.60
N ARG A 9 -14.55 5.55 29.37
CA ARG A 9 -13.39 5.85 28.53
C ARG A 9 -13.16 7.34 28.30
N GLN A 10 -13.93 8.20 28.94
CA GLN A 10 -13.71 9.65 28.85
C GLN A 10 -12.32 10.02 29.38
N GLY A 11 -11.63 10.91 28.67
CA GLY A 11 -10.30 11.38 29.01
C GLY A 11 -9.16 10.46 28.59
N MET A 12 -9.46 9.36 27.89
CA MET A 12 -8.44 8.42 27.39
C MET A 12 -8.01 8.70 25.94
N GLU A 13 -8.62 9.66 25.28
CA GLU A 13 -8.44 9.92 23.85
C GLU A 13 -7.00 10.34 23.52
N GLU A 14 -6.45 11.28 24.29
CA GLU A 14 -5.06 11.72 24.14
C GLU A 14 -4.08 10.61 24.56
N LYS A 15 -4.29 10.06 25.74
CA LYS A 15 -3.41 9.02 26.27
C LYS A 15 -3.32 7.80 25.36
N SER A 16 -4.44 7.32 24.84
CA SER A 16 -4.47 6.19 23.90
C SER A 16 -3.78 6.51 22.59
N ALA A 17 -3.94 7.71 22.05
CA ALA A 17 -3.28 8.14 20.82
C ALA A 17 -1.76 8.21 20.98
N VAL A 18 -1.28 8.74 22.10
CA VAL A 18 0.15 8.86 22.39
C VAL A 18 0.78 7.50 22.72
N ASP A 19 0.17 6.74 23.64
CA ASP A 19 0.73 5.46 24.12
C ASP A 19 0.71 4.37 23.03
N SER A 20 -0.19 4.43 22.07
CA SER A 20 -0.22 3.49 20.93
C SER A 20 0.94 3.66 19.94
N GLY A 21 1.66 4.78 20.02
CA GLY A 21 2.78 5.07 19.13
C GLY A 21 2.38 5.50 17.72
N VAL A 22 1.09 5.75 17.44
CA VAL A 22 0.64 6.23 16.12
C VAL A 22 0.99 7.69 15.88
N CYS A 23 1.09 8.49 16.94
CA CYS A 23 1.55 9.88 16.90
C CYS A 23 3.04 9.96 17.16
N VAL A 24 3.69 10.96 16.57
CA VAL A 24 5.09 11.28 16.87
C VAL A 24 5.13 12.33 17.97
N VAL A 25 5.89 12.05 19.01
CA VAL A 25 6.01 12.89 20.21
C VAL A 25 7.43 13.43 20.29
N ALA A 26 7.58 14.70 20.65
CA ALA A 26 8.89 15.30 20.89
C ALA A 26 9.54 14.69 22.14
N GLU A 27 10.76 14.18 22.01
CA GLU A 27 11.51 13.60 23.12
C GLU A 27 12.04 14.70 24.06
N GLU A 28 12.44 15.81 23.50
CA GLU A 28 12.96 16.99 24.22
C GLU A 28 12.37 18.27 23.65
N GLY A 29 12.38 19.33 24.46
CA GLY A 29 11.94 20.66 24.04
C GLY A 29 12.88 21.31 23.02
N GLY A 30 12.34 22.27 22.30
CA GLY A 30 13.12 23.03 21.32
C GLY A 30 12.24 23.80 20.34
N VAL A 31 12.86 24.29 19.28
CA VAL A 31 12.20 25.03 18.20
C VAL A 31 12.21 24.23 16.91
N VAL A 32 11.08 24.15 16.23
CA VAL A 32 10.97 23.48 14.93
C VAL A 32 11.74 24.28 13.89
N GLU A 33 12.80 23.70 13.38
CA GLU A 33 13.64 24.31 12.33
C GLU A 33 13.12 24.02 10.93
N ARG A 34 12.61 22.79 10.73
CA ARG A 34 12.04 22.34 9.47
C ARG A 34 10.87 21.40 9.71
N SER A 35 9.79 21.62 8.99
CA SER A 35 8.65 20.72 8.95
C SER A 35 8.35 20.36 7.50
N ALA A 36 8.45 19.09 7.18
CA ALA A 36 8.18 18.55 5.86
C ALA A 36 7.27 17.32 5.96
N SER A 37 6.67 16.90 4.86
CA SER A 37 5.77 15.73 4.84
C SER A 37 6.43 14.42 5.31
N THR A 38 7.75 14.30 5.18
CA THR A 38 8.51 13.09 5.48
C THR A 38 9.33 13.18 6.76
N GLU A 39 9.58 14.38 7.25
CA GLU A 39 10.42 14.58 8.45
C GLU A 39 10.14 15.91 9.15
N ILE A 40 10.41 15.94 10.45
CA ILE A 40 10.42 17.13 11.27
C ILE A 40 11.80 17.25 11.91
N VAL A 41 12.42 18.42 11.82
CA VAL A 41 13.71 18.71 12.45
C VAL A 41 13.50 19.73 13.55
N ILE A 42 13.90 19.38 14.77
CA ILE A 42 13.81 20.24 15.94
C ILE A 42 15.21 20.59 16.40
N ARG A 43 15.46 21.87 16.61
CA ARG A 43 16.64 22.34 17.32
C ARG A 43 16.33 22.30 18.80
N GLN A 44 16.91 21.37 19.49
CA GLN A 44 16.74 21.18 20.93
C GLN A 44 17.37 22.34 21.73
N ASP A 45 16.96 22.48 22.97
CA ASP A 45 17.47 23.53 23.87
C ASP A 45 18.99 23.43 24.11
N ASP A 46 19.57 22.24 23.94
CA ASP A 46 21.03 21.99 23.98
C ASP A 46 21.76 22.40 22.68
N GLY A 47 21.04 22.91 21.68
CA GLY A 47 21.54 23.32 20.37
C GLY A 47 21.70 22.19 19.35
N LYS A 48 21.43 20.94 19.70
CA LYS A 48 21.48 19.81 18.77
C LYS A 48 20.27 19.76 17.87
N LEU A 49 20.43 19.23 16.67
CA LEU A 49 19.36 18.96 15.74
C LEU A 49 18.86 17.52 15.91
N ARG A 50 17.58 17.36 16.21
CA ARG A 50 16.91 16.07 16.24
C ARG A 50 15.98 15.94 15.03
N THR A 51 16.13 14.86 14.26
CA THR A 51 15.28 14.58 13.10
C THR A 51 14.32 13.44 13.43
N TYR A 52 13.02 13.71 13.27
CA TYR A 52 11.94 12.75 13.39
C TYR A 52 11.45 12.39 11.99
N LYS A 53 11.70 11.14 11.58
CA LYS A 53 11.19 10.62 10.29
C LYS A 53 9.75 10.19 10.44
N LEU A 54 8.90 10.58 9.51
CA LEU A 54 7.48 10.26 9.51
C LEU A 54 7.21 9.02 8.64
N THR A 55 6.34 8.16 9.13
CA THR A 55 5.85 7.00 8.38
C THR A 55 4.89 7.47 7.29
N LYS A 56 5.14 7.08 6.05
CA LYS A 56 4.33 7.48 4.89
C LYS A 56 3.76 6.25 4.20
N PHE A 57 2.44 6.21 4.06
CA PHE A 57 1.71 5.20 3.27
C PHE A 57 2.16 3.74 3.50
N LEU A 58 2.33 3.38 4.77
CA LEU A 58 2.69 2.02 5.16
C LEU A 58 1.44 1.16 5.31
N ARG A 59 1.47 -0.05 4.74
CA ARG A 59 0.40 -1.03 4.93
C ARG A 59 0.38 -1.54 6.36
N SER A 60 -0.79 -1.52 7.00
CA SER A 60 -1.03 -2.21 8.27
C SER A 60 -1.39 -3.69 8.05
N ASN A 61 -1.44 -4.48 9.11
CA ASN A 61 -1.85 -5.89 9.05
C ASN A 61 -3.29 -6.07 8.52
N GLN A 62 -4.13 -5.07 8.64
CA GLN A 62 -5.51 -5.06 8.15
C GLN A 62 -5.67 -4.37 6.79
N SER A 63 -4.56 -4.15 6.08
CA SER A 63 -4.52 -3.41 4.81
C SER A 63 -5.00 -1.96 4.88
N ASN A 64 -4.97 -1.36 6.07
CA ASN A 64 -5.19 0.06 6.25
C ASN A 64 -3.91 0.84 5.96
N CYS A 65 -4.02 2.14 5.77
CA CYS A 65 -2.90 3.03 5.50
C CYS A 65 -2.41 3.70 6.78
N TYR A 66 -1.17 3.41 7.17
CA TYR A 66 -0.45 4.21 8.15
C TYR A 66 0.22 5.38 7.46
N ASN A 67 -0.20 6.58 7.80
CA ASN A 67 0.38 7.81 7.25
C ASN A 67 0.44 8.87 8.34
N GLN A 68 1.64 9.34 8.65
CA GLN A 68 1.85 10.40 9.64
C GLN A 68 1.95 11.75 8.95
N ARG A 69 1.35 12.76 9.56
CA ARG A 69 1.33 14.15 9.08
C ARG A 69 1.84 15.08 10.16
N PRO A 70 2.75 16.02 9.85
CA PRO A 70 3.19 17.01 10.81
C PRO A 70 2.03 17.94 11.17
N ILE A 71 1.94 18.32 12.44
CA ILE A 71 0.98 19.31 12.97
C ILE A 71 1.68 20.57 13.48
N VAL A 72 3.01 20.61 13.41
CA VAL A 72 3.84 21.75 13.79
C VAL A 72 4.46 22.39 12.56
N PHE A 73 4.72 23.69 12.65
CA PHE A 73 5.30 24.50 11.58
C PHE A 73 6.69 25.01 11.99
N LYS A 74 7.45 25.44 11.00
CA LYS A 74 8.76 26.05 11.24
C LYS A 74 8.61 27.28 12.16
N GLY A 75 9.39 27.30 13.24
CA GLY A 75 9.40 28.36 14.23
C GLY A 75 8.54 28.10 15.46
N ASP A 76 7.74 27.02 15.46
CA ASP A 76 6.94 26.65 16.63
C ASP A 76 7.87 26.16 17.76
N GLU A 77 7.56 26.56 18.98
CA GLU A 77 8.18 26.02 20.18
C GLU A 77 7.44 24.76 20.64
N VAL A 78 8.18 23.70 20.92
CA VAL A 78 7.65 22.44 21.41
C VAL A 78 8.32 22.05 22.71
N LYS A 79 7.59 21.37 23.58
CA LYS A 79 8.08 20.82 24.84
C LYS A 79 8.25 19.30 24.71
N ALA A 80 9.04 18.74 25.61
CA ALA A 80 9.11 17.29 25.73
C ALA A 80 7.73 16.72 26.06
N GLY A 81 7.29 15.71 25.28
CA GLY A 81 5.97 15.11 25.39
C GLY A 81 4.89 15.70 24.47
N ASP A 82 5.15 16.83 23.80
CA ASP A 82 4.20 17.40 22.84
C ASP A 82 4.09 16.53 21.59
N VAL A 83 2.87 16.35 21.07
CA VAL A 83 2.64 15.67 19.81
C VAL A 83 3.02 16.61 18.66
N ILE A 84 3.93 16.16 17.80
CA ILE A 84 4.43 16.94 16.66
C ILE A 84 3.93 16.44 15.31
N ALA A 85 3.43 15.20 15.27
CA ALA A 85 2.79 14.65 14.07
C ALA A 85 1.63 13.73 14.46
N ASP A 86 0.52 13.86 13.75
CA ASP A 86 -0.62 12.95 13.86
C ASP A 86 -0.40 11.70 13.02
N GLY A 87 -0.90 10.57 13.51
CA GLY A 87 -0.96 9.31 12.82
C GLY A 87 -2.34 9.00 12.22
N PRO A 88 -2.58 7.75 11.85
CA PRO A 88 -3.89 7.31 11.38
C PRO A 88 -4.95 7.46 12.47
N SER A 89 -6.14 7.91 12.07
CA SER A 89 -7.30 8.10 12.97
C SER A 89 -7.01 8.97 14.19
N THR A 90 -6.15 9.96 14.04
CA THR A 90 -5.85 10.95 15.08
C THR A 90 -5.96 12.37 14.57
N SER A 91 -6.24 13.31 15.45
CA SER A 91 -6.31 14.73 15.18
C SER A 91 -5.80 15.51 16.39
N ASN A 92 -4.74 16.30 16.22
CA ASN A 92 -4.09 17.07 17.29
C ASN A 92 -3.71 16.23 18.51
N GLY A 93 -3.23 15.00 18.28
CA GLY A 93 -2.82 14.07 19.33
C GLY A 93 -3.95 13.35 20.04
N GLU A 94 -5.19 13.48 19.60
CA GLU A 94 -6.35 12.77 20.14
C GLU A 94 -6.93 11.76 19.13
N ILE A 95 -7.59 10.72 19.61
CA ILE A 95 -8.30 9.75 18.77
C ILE A 95 -9.41 10.43 17.99
N ALA A 96 -9.43 10.20 16.68
CA ALA A 96 -10.46 10.66 15.74
C ALA A 96 -10.84 9.50 14.79
N LEU A 97 -11.66 8.56 15.30
CA LEU A 97 -11.98 7.30 14.61
C LEU A 97 -13.05 7.43 13.53
N GLY A 98 -13.49 8.61 13.20
CA GLY A 98 -14.52 8.80 12.19
C GLY A 98 -14.88 10.25 11.99
N LYS A 99 -16.06 10.46 11.45
CA LYS A 99 -16.64 11.78 11.19
C LYS A 99 -17.97 11.93 11.92
N ASN A 100 -18.30 13.13 12.31
CA ASN A 100 -19.58 13.48 12.92
C ASN A 100 -20.49 14.12 11.87
N PRO A 101 -21.27 13.33 11.10
CA PRO A 101 -22.22 13.89 10.13
C PRO A 101 -23.50 14.34 10.81
N LEU A 102 -24.20 15.28 10.20
CA LEU A 102 -25.57 15.61 10.57
C LEU A 102 -26.51 14.55 10.01
N ILE A 103 -27.34 13.96 10.88
CA ILE A 103 -28.27 12.88 10.52
C ILE A 103 -29.71 13.34 10.76
N GLY A 104 -30.57 13.17 9.77
CA GLY A 104 -32.00 13.33 9.88
C GLY A 104 -32.70 11.98 9.91
N PHE A 105 -33.60 11.77 10.86
CA PHE A 105 -34.41 10.55 10.97
C PHE A 105 -35.81 10.81 10.41
N MET A 106 -36.04 10.32 9.20
CA MET A 106 -37.34 10.46 8.54
C MET A 106 -37.47 9.40 7.44
N THR A 107 -38.69 9.14 7.00
CA THR A 107 -38.92 8.36 5.79
C THR A 107 -38.71 9.22 4.55
N TRP A 108 -38.05 8.66 3.53
CA TRP A 108 -37.79 9.38 2.29
C TRP A 108 -38.11 8.50 1.08
N GLU A 109 -39.35 8.61 0.61
CA GLU A 109 -39.84 7.94 -0.61
C GLU A 109 -39.52 6.43 -0.71
N GLY A 110 -39.32 5.77 0.43
CA GLY A 110 -38.96 4.34 0.51
C GLY A 110 -37.50 4.02 0.24
N TYR A 111 -36.67 5.00 -0.15
CA TYR A 111 -35.24 4.75 -0.45
C TYR A 111 -34.36 4.47 0.79
N ASN A 112 -34.88 4.69 1.98
CA ASN A 112 -34.24 4.38 3.24
C ASN A 112 -34.98 3.31 4.04
N TYR A 113 -35.62 2.35 3.34
CA TYR A 113 -36.29 1.21 3.96
C TYR A 113 -35.30 0.23 4.58
N GLU A 114 -35.60 -0.26 5.79
CA GLU A 114 -34.72 -1.14 6.60
C GLU A 114 -33.33 -0.51 6.86
N ASP A 115 -32.26 -1.16 6.40
CA ASP A 115 -30.87 -0.74 6.62
C ASP A 115 -30.35 0.23 5.56
N ALA A 116 -31.20 0.61 4.60
CA ALA A 116 -30.81 1.56 3.56
C ALA A 116 -30.71 2.98 4.11
N VAL A 117 -29.71 3.72 3.66
CA VAL A 117 -29.49 5.10 4.04
C VAL A 117 -29.30 5.98 2.81
N LEU A 118 -29.78 7.21 2.88
CA LEU A 118 -29.50 8.23 1.89
C LEU A 118 -28.33 9.07 2.36
N LEU A 119 -27.40 9.33 1.46
CA LEU A 119 -26.24 10.16 1.73
C LEU A 119 -26.24 11.39 0.83
N SER A 120 -25.82 12.51 1.39
CA SER A 120 -25.56 13.70 0.57
C SER A 120 -24.37 13.44 -0.35
N GLU A 121 -24.47 13.84 -1.61
CA GLU A 121 -23.37 13.80 -2.58
C GLU A 121 -22.10 14.53 -2.08
N ARG A 122 -22.30 15.54 -1.22
CA ARG A 122 -21.21 16.26 -0.56
C ARG A 122 -20.23 15.33 0.16
N LEU A 123 -20.72 14.27 0.81
CA LEU A 123 -19.86 13.29 1.52
C LEU A 123 -18.88 12.57 0.57
N VAL A 124 -19.32 12.33 -0.65
CA VAL A 124 -18.48 11.72 -1.70
C VAL A 124 -17.54 12.75 -2.30
N ARG A 125 -18.05 13.95 -2.62
CA ARG A 125 -17.27 15.02 -3.23
C ARG A 125 -16.15 15.51 -2.33
N ASP A 126 -16.44 15.69 -1.04
CA ASP A 126 -15.49 16.24 -0.06
C ASP A 126 -14.65 15.12 0.61
N ASP A 127 -14.68 13.89 0.09
CA ASP A 127 -13.93 12.73 0.60
C ASP A 127 -14.15 12.44 2.10
N VAL A 128 -15.35 12.70 2.63
CA VAL A 128 -15.65 12.54 4.07
C VAL A 128 -15.61 11.07 4.49
N TYR A 129 -16.19 10.18 3.67
CA TYR A 129 -16.19 8.73 3.86
C TYR A 129 -15.29 8.01 2.86
N THR A 130 -14.13 8.54 2.64
CA THR A 130 -13.13 7.97 1.75
C THR A 130 -12.00 7.36 2.56
N SER A 131 -11.58 6.17 2.20
CA SER A 131 -10.49 5.46 2.86
C SER A 131 -9.41 5.04 1.85
N ILE A 132 -8.19 4.89 2.34
CA ILE A 132 -7.06 4.37 1.57
C ILE A 132 -6.73 2.97 2.10
N HIS A 133 -6.69 2.00 1.20
CA HIS A 133 -6.29 0.64 1.48
C HIS A 133 -5.05 0.30 0.69
N ILE A 134 -4.08 -0.37 1.33
CA ILE A 134 -2.85 -0.81 0.68
C ILE A 134 -2.84 -2.33 0.71
N GLU A 135 -2.86 -2.94 -0.48
CA GLU A 135 -2.78 -4.38 -0.66
C GLU A 135 -1.37 -4.80 -1.04
N GLU A 136 -0.95 -5.95 -0.55
CA GLU A 136 0.33 -6.56 -0.90
C GLU A 136 0.11 -7.72 -1.86
N TYR A 137 0.88 -7.71 -2.95
CA TYR A 137 0.92 -8.80 -3.93
C TYR A 137 2.35 -9.33 -4.01
N GLU A 138 2.51 -10.62 -3.80
CA GLU A 138 3.81 -11.27 -3.78
C GLU A 138 3.91 -12.33 -4.86
N THR A 139 5.07 -12.42 -5.47
CA THR A 139 5.45 -13.52 -6.34
C THR A 139 6.89 -13.94 -6.08
N GLU A 140 7.16 -15.22 -6.30
CA GLU A 140 8.46 -15.82 -6.10
C GLU A 140 8.92 -16.51 -7.38
N ALA A 141 10.21 -16.39 -7.70
CA ALA A 141 10.85 -17.19 -8.71
C ALA A 141 11.52 -18.40 -8.04
N ARG A 142 11.02 -19.59 -8.34
CA ARG A 142 11.45 -20.85 -7.72
C ARG A 142 12.19 -21.73 -8.71
N ASP A 143 13.04 -22.59 -8.19
CA ASP A 143 13.61 -23.68 -8.96
C ASP A 143 12.55 -24.74 -9.24
N THR A 144 12.45 -25.15 -10.50
CA THR A 144 11.59 -26.26 -10.93
C THR A 144 12.43 -27.40 -11.46
N LYS A 145 11.82 -28.59 -11.62
CA LYS A 145 12.50 -29.77 -12.20
C LYS A 145 12.99 -29.54 -13.64
N LEU A 146 12.40 -28.58 -14.34
CA LEU A 146 12.70 -28.23 -15.73
C LEU A 146 13.63 -27.03 -15.87
N GLY A 147 14.03 -26.42 -14.76
CA GLY A 147 14.86 -25.25 -14.70
C GLY A 147 14.29 -24.16 -13.77
N PRO A 148 15.04 -23.11 -13.51
CA PRO A 148 14.58 -22.01 -12.65
C PRO A 148 13.53 -21.16 -13.36
N GLU A 149 12.55 -20.67 -12.59
CA GLU A 149 11.68 -19.60 -13.02
C GLU A 149 12.47 -18.28 -13.12
N GLU A 150 12.12 -17.45 -14.06
CA GLU A 150 12.80 -16.18 -14.31
C GLU A 150 11.81 -15.00 -14.24
N ILE A 151 12.19 -13.94 -13.52
CA ILE A 151 11.48 -12.67 -13.53
C ILE A 151 12.09 -11.83 -14.64
N THR A 152 11.28 -11.49 -15.65
CA THR A 152 11.74 -10.82 -16.87
C THR A 152 10.64 -9.99 -17.49
N ARG A 153 11.04 -8.96 -18.25
CA ARG A 153 10.15 -8.17 -19.09
C ARG A 153 9.83 -8.86 -20.43
N ASP A 154 10.69 -9.79 -20.85
CA ASP A 154 10.54 -10.53 -22.10
C ASP A 154 9.54 -11.69 -21.92
N LEU A 155 8.27 -11.39 -22.17
CA LEU A 155 7.15 -12.29 -22.00
C LEU A 155 6.66 -12.82 -23.35
N PRO A 156 6.38 -14.14 -23.48
CA PRO A 156 5.87 -14.70 -24.72
C PRO A 156 4.47 -14.16 -25.03
N SER A 157 4.22 -13.86 -26.31
CA SER A 157 2.90 -13.45 -26.84
C SER A 157 2.30 -12.21 -26.16
N THR A 158 3.13 -11.32 -25.62
CA THR A 158 2.69 -10.11 -24.92
C THR A 158 3.05 -8.86 -25.74
N GLY A 159 2.07 -7.99 -25.96
CA GLY A 159 2.27 -6.73 -26.66
C GLY A 159 3.06 -5.70 -25.84
N SER A 160 3.66 -4.73 -26.52
CA SER A 160 4.45 -3.67 -25.90
C SER A 160 3.67 -2.83 -24.88
N ASP A 161 2.37 -2.64 -25.10
CA ASP A 161 1.53 -1.88 -24.19
C ASP A 161 1.32 -2.56 -22.82
N ALA A 162 1.27 -3.87 -22.80
CA ALA A 162 1.10 -4.64 -21.55
C ALA A 162 2.34 -4.56 -20.64
N VAL A 163 3.50 -4.29 -21.18
CA VAL A 163 4.78 -4.22 -20.45
C VAL A 163 5.34 -2.81 -20.32
N LYS A 164 4.58 -1.79 -20.72
CA LYS A 164 5.06 -0.38 -20.75
C LYS A 164 5.48 0.14 -19.36
N ASP A 165 4.80 -0.28 -18.31
CA ASP A 165 5.06 0.15 -16.94
C ASP A 165 6.04 -0.77 -16.19
N LEU A 166 6.53 -1.83 -16.83
CA LEU A 166 7.58 -2.69 -16.28
C LEU A 166 8.96 -2.09 -16.52
N ASP A 167 9.82 -2.19 -15.51
CA ASP A 167 11.23 -1.82 -15.65
C ASP A 167 12.03 -2.88 -16.46
N GLU A 168 13.32 -2.67 -16.59
CA GLU A 168 14.22 -3.57 -17.30
C GLU A 168 14.25 -4.98 -16.70
N ASN A 169 13.96 -5.10 -15.38
CA ASN A 169 13.91 -6.36 -14.66
C ASN A 169 12.54 -7.04 -14.71
N GLY A 170 11.56 -6.45 -15.40
CA GLY A 170 10.21 -6.98 -15.48
C GLY A 170 9.32 -6.68 -14.28
N ILE A 171 9.69 -5.74 -13.44
CA ILE A 171 8.96 -5.33 -12.23
C ILE A 171 8.30 -3.97 -12.49
N ILE A 172 7.05 -3.81 -12.06
CA ILE A 172 6.31 -2.57 -12.26
C ILE A 172 6.95 -1.40 -11.50
N ARG A 173 6.95 -0.21 -12.12
CA ARG A 173 7.48 1.00 -11.50
C ARG A 173 6.55 1.54 -10.41
N VAL A 174 7.12 2.18 -9.40
CA VAL A 174 6.37 2.96 -8.41
C VAL A 174 5.70 4.15 -9.09
N GLY A 175 4.45 4.40 -8.74
CA GLY A 175 3.62 5.46 -9.32
C GLY A 175 2.80 5.01 -10.54
N ALA A 176 2.94 3.78 -11.01
CA ALA A 176 2.10 3.23 -12.07
C ALA A 176 0.66 3.06 -11.60
N GLU A 177 -0.28 3.49 -12.43
CA GLU A 177 -1.70 3.23 -12.24
C GLU A 177 -2.04 1.86 -12.86
N VAL A 178 -2.66 0.98 -12.08
CA VAL A 178 -2.96 -0.40 -12.47
C VAL A 178 -4.43 -0.73 -12.31
N ARG A 179 -4.89 -1.63 -13.17
CA ARG A 179 -6.25 -2.18 -13.19
C ARG A 179 -6.21 -3.70 -13.26
N ALA A 180 -7.34 -4.34 -13.05
CA ALA A 180 -7.46 -5.80 -13.18
C ALA A 180 -6.90 -6.30 -14.51
N GLY A 181 -6.04 -7.31 -14.45
CA GLY A 181 -5.37 -7.91 -15.60
C GLY A 181 -4.02 -7.30 -15.97
N ASP A 182 -3.66 -6.12 -15.45
CA ASP A 182 -2.35 -5.53 -15.69
C ASP A 182 -1.23 -6.36 -15.04
N ILE A 183 -0.07 -6.41 -15.69
CA ILE A 183 1.09 -7.17 -15.21
C ILE A 183 1.83 -6.37 -14.16
N LEU A 184 2.02 -6.96 -12.98
CA LEU A 184 2.81 -6.38 -11.89
C LEU A 184 4.26 -6.86 -11.93
N VAL A 185 4.45 -8.13 -12.15
CA VAL A 185 5.77 -8.76 -12.25
C VAL A 185 5.74 -9.77 -13.40
N GLY A 186 6.55 -9.53 -14.42
CA GLY A 186 6.72 -10.46 -15.53
C GLY A 186 7.52 -11.67 -15.07
N LYS A 187 6.94 -12.86 -15.19
CA LYS A 187 7.57 -14.11 -14.82
C LYS A 187 7.29 -15.19 -15.86
N VAL A 188 8.29 -15.98 -16.15
CA VAL A 188 8.19 -17.12 -17.05
C VAL A 188 8.65 -18.39 -16.33
N THR A 189 7.96 -19.50 -16.64
CA THR A 189 8.26 -20.82 -16.09
C THR A 189 8.61 -21.76 -17.24
N PRO A 190 9.69 -22.56 -17.14
CA PRO A 190 10.02 -23.53 -18.16
C PRO A 190 8.89 -24.55 -18.40
N LYS A 191 8.62 -24.88 -19.67
CA LYS A 191 7.66 -25.92 -20.09
C LYS A 191 8.32 -27.27 -20.25
N GLY A 192 7.58 -28.33 -19.90
CA GLY A 192 7.95 -29.71 -20.26
C GLY A 192 7.63 -30.04 -21.72
N GLU A 193 8.32 -31.04 -22.27
CA GLU A 193 8.10 -31.50 -23.66
C GLU A 193 6.65 -31.94 -23.93
N THR A 194 5.94 -32.42 -22.92
CA THR A 194 4.54 -32.86 -23.01
C THR A 194 3.54 -31.71 -23.06
N GLU A 195 3.94 -30.51 -22.66
CA GLU A 195 3.08 -29.31 -22.64
C GLU A 195 3.17 -28.48 -23.92
N LEU A 196 4.04 -28.86 -24.87
CA LEU A 196 4.21 -28.19 -26.14
C LEU A 196 3.02 -28.46 -27.06
N THR A 197 2.48 -27.40 -27.67
CA THR A 197 1.52 -27.57 -28.76
C THR A 197 2.18 -28.17 -30.00
N ALA A 198 1.38 -28.70 -30.93
CA ALA A 198 1.90 -29.27 -32.18
C ALA A 198 2.70 -28.23 -33.01
N GLU A 199 2.26 -26.96 -32.97
CA GLU A 199 2.92 -25.84 -33.63
C GLU A 199 4.26 -25.50 -32.97
N GLU A 200 4.33 -25.49 -31.64
CA GLU A 200 5.57 -25.26 -30.88
C GLU A 200 6.59 -26.36 -31.12
N ARG A 201 6.15 -27.65 -31.21
CA ARG A 201 7.01 -28.78 -31.57
C ARG A 201 7.58 -28.65 -32.97
N LEU A 202 6.76 -28.20 -33.92
CA LEU A 202 7.18 -27.96 -35.31
C LEU A 202 8.21 -26.84 -35.40
N LEU A 203 7.99 -25.72 -34.72
CA LEU A 203 8.93 -24.59 -34.62
C LEU A 203 10.26 -25.01 -34.00
N ARG A 204 10.23 -25.87 -32.97
CA ARG A 204 11.43 -26.45 -32.36
C ARG A 204 12.22 -27.30 -33.35
N ALA A 205 11.53 -28.14 -34.12
CA ALA A 205 12.14 -28.99 -35.13
C ALA A 205 12.80 -28.17 -36.27
N ILE A 206 12.23 -27.02 -36.62
CA ILE A 206 12.70 -26.19 -37.72
C ILE A 206 13.80 -25.21 -37.26
N PHE A 207 13.65 -24.55 -36.13
CA PHE A 207 14.53 -23.48 -35.63
C PHE A 207 15.50 -23.92 -34.52
N GLY A 208 15.49 -25.20 -34.12
CA GLY A 208 16.32 -25.75 -33.05
C GLY A 208 15.96 -25.23 -31.66
N GLU A 209 16.85 -25.44 -30.67
CA GLU A 209 16.62 -25.10 -29.25
C GLU A 209 16.46 -23.59 -28.94
N LYS A 210 16.47 -22.73 -29.95
CA LYS A 210 16.35 -21.28 -29.79
C LYS A 210 14.92 -20.78 -29.54
N ALA A 211 13.90 -21.60 -29.75
CA ALA A 211 12.54 -21.26 -29.32
C ALA A 211 12.46 -21.39 -27.78
N ARG A 212 12.34 -20.30 -27.07
CA ARG A 212 12.15 -20.31 -25.59
C ARG A 212 10.90 -21.09 -25.23
N GLU A 213 11.10 -22.23 -24.58
CA GLU A 213 10.04 -23.10 -24.08
C GLU A 213 9.62 -22.64 -22.69
N VAL A 214 8.99 -21.48 -22.61
CA VAL A 214 8.55 -20.91 -21.35
C VAL A 214 7.07 -20.57 -21.41
N ARG A 215 6.41 -20.73 -20.27
CA ARG A 215 5.03 -20.32 -20.05
C ARG A 215 5.01 -19.01 -19.27
N ASP A 216 4.15 -18.09 -19.67
CA ASP A 216 3.90 -16.87 -18.91
C ASP A 216 3.16 -17.21 -17.62
N THR A 217 3.81 -16.96 -16.49
CA THR A 217 3.27 -17.10 -15.13
C THR A 217 3.34 -15.79 -14.36
N SER A 218 3.27 -14.67 -15.06
CA SER A 218 3.36 -13.34 -14.50
C SER A 218 2.31 -13.09 -13.41
N LEU A 219 2.70 -12.33 -12.40
CA LEU A 219 1.76 -11.81 -11.42
C LEU A 219 0.95 -10.68 -12.05
N LYS A 220 -0.35 -10.85 -12.08
CA LYS A 220 -1.31 -9.86 -12.60
C LYS A 220 -2.20 -9.34 -11.48
N VAL A 221 -2.70 -8.12 -11.67
CA VAL A 221 -3.69 -7.53 -10.76
C VAL A 221 -4.97 -8.39 -10.79
N PRO A 222 -5.46 -8.87 -9.64
CA PRO A 222 -6.67 -9.67 -9.56
C PRO A 222 -7.90 -8.93 -10.06
N HIS A 223 -8.93 -9.69 -10.42
CA HIS A 223 -10.20 -9.13 -10.83
C HIS A 223 -10.82 -8.28 -9.72
N GLY A 224 -11.30 -7.09 -10.05
CA GLY A 224 -11.87 -6.13 -9.10
C GLY A 224 -10.86 -5.29 -8.33
N ALA A 225 -9.57 -5.54 -8.45
CA ALA A 225 -8.53 -4.71 -7.85
C ALA A 225 -8.06 -3.61 -8.82
N TYR A 226 -7.70 -2.47 -8.27
CA TYR A 226 -7.14 -1.32 -8.99
C TYR A 226 -6.37 -0.44 -8.03
N GLY A 227 -5.58 0.47 -8.51
CA GLY A 227 -4.89 1.45 -7.67
C GLY A 227 -3.59 1.96 -8.26
N ILE A 228 -2.75 2.48 -7.38
CA ILE A 228 -1.44 3.04 -7.72
C ILE A 228 -0.37 2.28 -6.96
N VAL A 229 0.70 1.89 -7.64
CA VAL A 229 1.85 1.23 -7.01
C VAL A 229 2.59 2.26 -6.14
N VAL A 230 2.63 2.00 -4.83
CA VAL A 230 3.26 2.91 -3.85
C VAL A 230 4.63 2.43 -3.38
N ALA A 231 4.89 1.13 -3.43
CA ALA A 231 6.17 0.56 -3.07
C ALA A 231 6.42 -0.77 -3.78
N VAL A 232 7.69 -1.08 -3.98
CA VAL A 232 8.17 -2.35 -4.50
C VAL A 232 9.33 -2.81 -3.62
N LYS A 233 9.31 -4.05 -3.18
CA LYS A 233 10.41 -4.67 -2.45
C LYS A 233 10.87 -5.92 -3.18
N THR A 234 12.16 -6.03 -3.40
CA THR A 234 12.79 -7.18 -4.04
C THR A 234 13.79 -7.82 -3.09
N PHE A 235 13.67 -9.13 -2.93
CA PHE A 235 14.57 -9.95 -2.12
C PHE A 235 15.25 -10.97 -3.01
N THR A 236 16.57 -11.07 -2.93
CA THR A 236 17.37 -12.00 -3.71
C THR A 236 18.38 -12.71 -2.83
N ARG A 237 18.73 -13.95 -3.16
CA ARG A 237 19.82 -14.66 -2.47
C ARG A 237 21.18 -14.01 -2.69
N GLU A 238 21.37 -13.39 -3.83
CA GLU A 238 22.61 -12.67 -4.17
C GLU A 238 22.88 -11.50 -3.23
N ASN A 239 21.81 -10.84 -2.74
CA ASN A 239 21.90 -9.76 -1.76
C ASN A 239 22.00 -10.24 -0.31
N GLY A 240 22.03 -11.56 -0.08
CA GLY A 240 22.09 -12.13 1.26
C GLY A 240 20.76 -12.22 1.99
N ASP A 241 19.64 -12.02 1.31
CA ASP A 241 18.30 -12.15 1.89
C ASP A 241 17.98 -13.62 2.21
N GLU A 242 17.33 -13.84 3.36
CA GLU A 242 16.83 -15.15 3.74
C GLU A 242 15.54 -15.47 2.98
N LEU A 243 15.64 -16.40 2.04
CA LEU A 243 14.51 -16.90 1.25
C LEU A 243 14.23 -18.36 1.57
N SER A 244 13.00 -18.79 1.38
CA SER A 244 12.60 -20.19 1.52
C SER A 244 13.44 -21.10 0.62
N PRO A 245 13.65 -22.38 0.99
CA PRO A 245 14.36 -23.32 0.14
C PRO A 245 13.76 -23.40 -1.27
N GLY A 246 14.61 -23.32 -2.30
CA GLY A 246 14.20 -23.35 -3.70
C GLY A 246 13.70 -22.02 -4.26
N VAL A 247 13.62 -20.96 -3.47
CA VAL A 247 13.26 -19.61 -3.93
C VAL A 247 14.54 -18.82 -4.21
N ASN A 248 14.66 -18.27 -5.41
CA ASN A 248 15.81 -17.47 -5.83
C ASN A 248 15.57 -15.96 -5.70
N LYS A 249 14.34 -15.54 -5.94
CA LYS A 249 13.91 -14.14 -5.89
C LYS A 249 12.46 -14.04 -5.41
N SER A 250 12.17 -13.08 -4.55
CA SER A 250 10.81 -12.71 -4.14
C SER A 250 10.60 -11.23 -4.41
N VAL A 251 9.44 -10.90 -4.95
CA VAL A 251 9.04 -9.53 -5.23
C VAL A 251 7.69 -9.26 -4.59
N ARG A 252 7.62 -8.18 -3.82
CA ARG A 252 6.40 -7.69 -3.19
C ARG A 252 6.03 -6.35 -3.77
N ILE A 253 4.79 -6.24 -4.24
CA ILE A 253 4.22 -5.02 -4.81
C ILE A 253 3.12 -4.53 -3.88
N TYR A 254 3.18 -3.25 -3.50
CA TYR A 254 2.17 -2.60 -2.67
C TYR A 254 1.36 -1.64 -3.53
N ILE A 255 0.04 -1.86 -3.56
CA ILE A 255 -0.91 -1.07 -4.35
C ILE A 255 -1.85 -0.34 -3.41
N ALA A 256 -1.88 0.98 -3.50
CA ALA A 256 -2.82 1.82 -2.77
C ALA A 256 -4.11 2.01 -3.58
N GLN A 257 -5.22 1.73 -2.95
CA GLN A 257 -6.55 1.89 -3.49
C GLN A 257 -7.32 2.93 -2.67
N LYS A 258 -7.85 3.95 -3.34
CA LYS A 258 -8.74 4.93 -2.73
C LYS A 258 -10.18 4.44 -2.90
N ARG A 259 -10.83 4.11 -1.80
CA ARG A 259 -12.22 3.63 -1.80
C ARG A 259 -13.15 4.74 -1.36
N LYS A 260 -14.11 5.06 -2.20
CA LYS A 260 -15.19 6.02 -1.93
C LYS A 260 -16.49 5.28 -1.71
N ILE A 261 -17.37 5.87 -0.90
CA ILE A 261 -18.72 5.37 -0.75
C ILE A 261 -19.53 5.65 -2.02
N GLY A 262 -20.38 4.72 -2.40
CA GLY A 262 -21.22 4.81 -3.60
C GLY A 262 -22.58 4.17 -3.38
N VAL A 263 -23.43 4.24 -4.39
CA VAL A 263 -24.74 3.58 -4.42
C VAL A 263 -24.52 2.07 -4.50
N GLY A 264 -25.28 1.31 -3.71
CA GLY A 264 -25.17 -0.15 -3.63
C GLY A 264 -24.09 -0.58 -2.65
#